data_aa1c0860404cc6ac6fb6ab6e19d336ce
#
_entry.id   aa1c0860404cc6ac6fb6ab6e19d336ce
#
_cell.length_a   1.000
_cell.length_b   1.000
_cell.length_c   1.000
_cell.angle_alpha   90.00
_cell.angle_beta   90.00
_cell.angle_gamma   90.00
#
_symmetry.space_group_name_H-M   'P 1'
#
loop_
_entity.id
_entity.type
_entity.pdbx_description
1 polymer ?
#
loop_
_entity_poly.entity_id
_entity_poly.type
_entity_poly.pdbx_seq_one_letter_code
_entity_poly.pdbx_strand_id
1 'polypeptide(L)'
;ARHTGGALDGVSRRNAVLDWLKKQGVDLANLQKATVRDAIEKAPEHVKFVLAARQQLGLTSNAKYDTLRGSAGADNRLRDTLVFHSASTGRWGGKLVQLQNLPRGDEKDTDSLIELLKAGGLELFSLFCNTSPLNALSSCIRGMFTATPGCDLFVADFAAIEARVVMWLAGAENGLEMFRKQDADPTYPDIYVQMARRVLGRNDLTKADKTERQLGKQIVLACGYGMGHVKFQQTCATYGIECDEELAQKSVQMYRSTFDTVRKFWYAQEEAFRMCLTQGKTVTCGPVSYRKTGDWIYCRLPSGRELAYHKA
;
A
#
# COMPACT_ATOMS: atom_id res chain seq x y z
N ALA A 1 14.00 13.52 26.09
CA ALA A 1 14.41 13.76 27.47
C ALA A 1 13.76 15.04 28.04
N ARG A 2 13.95 16.24 27.43
CA ARG A 2 13.45 17.52 28.02
C ARG A 2 11.94 17.55 28.27
N HIS A 3 11.11 17.05 27.32
CA HIS A 3 9.64 17.03 27.43
C HIS A 3 9.06 15.94 28.34
N THR A 4 9.89 15.03 28.83
CA THR A 4 9.46 13.95 29.74
C THR A 4 10.13 14.01 31.09
N GLY A 5 10.78 15.16 31.45
CA GLY A 5 11.53 15.29 32.69
C GLY A 5 12.65 14.26 32.86
N GLY A 6 13.22 13.76 31.77
CA GLY A 6 14.24 12.71 31.79
C GLY A 6 13.71 11.27 31.85
N ALA A 7 12.38 11.09 31.94
CA ALA A 7 11.78 9.75 32.04
C ALA A 7 11.98 8.88 30.76
N LEU A 8 12.24 9.52 29.62
CA LEU A 8 12.57 8.84 28.37
C LEU A 8 13.85 9.45 27.77
N ASP A 9 14.84 8.61 27.50
CA ASP A 9 16.04 9.01 26.76
C ASP A 9 15.77 9.27 25.28
N GLY A 10 14.70 8.65 24.76
CA GLY A 10 14.26 8.76 23.38
C GLY A 10 12.98 7.97 23.13
N VAL A 11 12.34 8.23 21.99
CA VAL A 11 11.06 7.57 21.60
C VAL A 11 11.27 6.34 20.70
N SER A 12 12.50 5.87 20.49
CA SER A 12 12.82 4.67 19.70
C SER A 12 12.53 3.37 20.44
N ARG A 13 12.69 3.35 21.76
CA ARG A 13 12.47 2.15 22.59
C ARG A 13 10.99 1.92 22.86
N ARG A 14 10.40 1.00 22.09
CA ARG A 14 8.96 0.72 22.09
C ARG A 14 8.39 0.49 23.50
N ASN A 15 8.97 -0.42 24.26
CA ASN A 15 8.44 -0.78 25.58
C ASN A 15 8.54 0.38 26.56
N ALA A 16 9.66 1.08 26.60
CA ALA A 16 9.83 2.25 27.47
C ALA A 16 8.80 3.35 27.17
N VAL A 17 8.46 3.55 25.88
CA VAL A 17 7.42 4.52 25.49
C VAL A 17 6.04 4.04 25.94
N LEU A 18 5.69 2.77 25.76
CA LEU A 18 4.41 2.21 26.22
C LEU A 18 4.25 2.31 27.74
N ASP A 19 5.31 1.95 28.49
CA ASP A 19 5.31 2.02 29.96
C ASP A 19 5.17 3.45 30.45
N TRP A 20 5.83 4.40 29.77
CA TRP A 20 5.70 5.82 30.10
C TRP A 20 4.29 6.32 29.79
N LEU A 21 3.73 6.01 28.62
CA LEU A 21 2.36 6.38 28.22
C LEU A 21 1.33 5.87 29.25
N LYS A 22 1.48 4.61 29.67
CA LYS A 22 0.62 4.02 30.69
C LYS A 22 0.67 4.79 32.04
N LYS A 23 1.87 5.22 32.45
CA LYS A 23 2.05 6.07 33.63
C LYS A 23 1.39 7.45 33.46
N GLN A 24 1.22 7.93 32.24
CA GLN A 24 0.51 9.17 31.92
C GLN A 24 -1.00 8.98 31.72
N GLY A 25 -1.54 7.80 32.00
CA GLY A 25 -2.96 7.48 31.83
C GLY A 25 -3.37 7.14 30.39
N VAL A 26 -2.41 6.95 29.49
CA VAL A 26 -2.67 6.56 28.09
C VAL A 26 -2.21 5.13 27.87
N ASP A 27 -3.14 4.17 27.92
CA ASP A 27 -2.85 2.75 27.74
C ASP A 27 -3.04 2.38 26.26
N LEU A 28 -1.96 2.00 25.58
CA LEU A 28 -1.95 1.63 24.17
C LEU A 28 -1.45 0.18 24.02
N ALA A 29 -2.17 -0.62 23.24
CA ALA A 29 -1.77 -2.00 22.93
C ALA A 29 -0.48 -2.07 22.10
N ASN A 30 -0.19 -1.06 21.29
CA ASN A 30 0.98 -0.99 20.45
C ASN A 30 1.26 0.46 19.99
N LEU A 31 2.41 0.65 19.31
CA LEU A 31 2.82 1.94 18.73
C LEU A 31 2.76 1.91 17.20
N GLN A 32 1.77 1.22 16.63
CA GLN A 32 1.51 1.26 15.19
C GLN A 32 0.92 2.61 14.76
N LYS A 33 1.12 2.96 13.49
CA LYS A 33 0.75 4.29 12.94
C LYS A 33 -0.71 4.66 13.21
N ALA A 34 -1.64 3.71 13.04
CA ALA A 34 -3.06 3.95 13.29
C ALA A 34 -3.34 4.19 14.78
N THR A 35 -2.84 3.31 15.66
CA THR A 35 -3.02 3.42 17.11
C THR A 35 -2.45 4.73 17.65
N VAL A 36 -1.26 5.14 17.19
CA VAL A 36 -0.62 6.39 17.60
C VAL A 36 -1.40 7.61 17.10
N ARG A 37 -1.88 7.59 15.86
CA ARG A 37 -2.69 8.67 15.29
C ARG A 37 -3.96 8.90 16.10
N ASP A 38 -4.72 7.83 16.36
CA ASP A 38 -5.98 7.89 17.08
C ASP A 38 -5.78 8.31 18.56
N ALA A 39 -4.62 7.96 19.13
CA ALA A 39 -4.24 8.38 20.47
C ALA A 39 -3.84 9.86 20.54
N ILE A 40 -3.17 10.41 19.53
CA ILE A 40 -2.76 11.82 19.50
C ILE A 40 -3.97 12.74 19.64
N GLU A 41 -5.10 12.43 19.00
CA GLU A 41 -6.31 13.27 19.05
C GLU A 41 -6.88 13.41 20.45
N LYS A 42 -6.74 12.37 21.28
CA LYS A 42 -7.35 12.26 22.61
C LYS A 42 -6.36 12.48 23.76
N ALA A 43 -5.08 12.51 23.49
CA ALA A 43 -4.04 12.55 24.52
C ALA A 43 -3.86 13.97 25.10
N PRO A 44 -3.41 14.09 26.36
CA PRO A 44 -2.96 15.36 26.94
C PRO A 44 -1.78 15.95 26.15
N GLU A 45 -1.63 17.28 26.16
CA GLU A 45 -0.62 18.00 25.36
C GLU A 45 0.82 17.49 25.53
N HIS A 46 1.23 17.22 26.77
CA HIS A 46 2.57 16.69 27.05
C HIS A 46 2.80 15.28 26.49
N VAL A 47 1.73 14.49 26.34
CA VAL A 47 1.76 13.16 25.72
C VAL A 47 1.72 13.26 24.21
N LYS A 48 0.96 14.19 23.64
CA LYS A 48 0.90 14.44 22.19
C LYS A 48 2.28 14.64 21.60
N PHE A 49 3.14 15.41 22.27
CA PHE A 49 4.50 15.62 21.81
C PHE A 49 5.30 14.32 21.67
N VAL A 50 5.20 13.43 22.64
CA VAL A 50 5.91 12.12 22.60
C VAL A 50 5.35 11.22 21.50
N LEU A 51 4.03 11.20 21.35
CA LEU A 51 3.37 10.42 20.30
C LEU A 51 3.70 10.97 18.90
N ALA A 52 3.70 12.29 18.71
CA ALA A 52 4.09 12.94 17.45
C ALA A 52 5.56 12.67 17.11
N ALA A 53 6.46 12.79 18.09
CA ALA A 53 7.88 12.45 17.91
C ALA A 53 8.05 10.97 17.57
N ARG A 54 7.28 10.06 18.18
CA ARG A 54 7.27 8.64 17.84
C ARG A 54 6.77 8.38 16.42
N GLN A 55 5.73 9.08 15.98
CA GLN A 55 5.20 8.98 14.64
C GLN A 55 6.23 9.44 13.60
N GLN A 56 6.92 10.54 13.85
CA GLN A 56 7.98 11.06 12.97
C GLN A 56 9.19 10.13 12.91
N LEU A 57 9.69 9.63 14.04
CA LEU A 57 10.78 8.67 14.09
C LEU A 57 10.41 7.29 13.54
N GLY A 58 9.11 6.98 13.46
CA GLY A 58 8.58 5.80 12.78
C GLY A 58 8.66 5.90 11.24
N LEU A 59 9.08 7.02 10.68
CA LEU A 59 9.38 7.16 9.26
C LEU A 59 10.66 6.39 8.93
N THR A 60 10.51 5.07 8.71
CA THR A 60 11.59 4.15 8.30
C THR A 60 12.29 4.58 7.02
N SER A 61 11.70 5.52 6.28
CA SER A 61 12.26 6.11 5.07
C SER A 61 13.61 6.78 5.30
N ASN A 62 13.80 7.44 6.45
CA ASN A 62 15.05 8.14 6.73
C ASN A 62 16.23 7.20 7.02
N ALA A 63 15.97 5.99 7.54
CA ALA A 63 17.00 4.95 7.69
C ALA A 63 17.58 4.49 6.34
N LYS A 64 16.90 4.80 5.24
CA LYS A 64 17.39 4.51 3.88
C LYS A 64 18.62 5.34 3.50
N TYR A 65 18.81 6.51 4.07
CA TYR A 65 20.02 7.31 3.85
C TYR A 65 21.28 6.59 4.33
N ASP A 66 21.23 6.00 5.53
CA ASP A 66 22.36 5.21 6.05
C ASP A 66 22.56 3.95 5.21
N THR A 67 21.47 3.30 4.80
CA THR A 67 21.53 2.14 3.91
C THR A 67 22.12 2.50 2.54
N LEU A 68 21.71 3.63 1.95
CA LEU A 68 22.26 4.15 0.69
C LEU A 68 23.76 4.38 0.81
N ARG A 69 24.18 5.11 1.84
CA ARG A 69 25.58 5.41 2.11
C ARG A 69 26.42 4.17 2.32
N GLY A 70 25.91 3.20 3.09
CA GLY A 70 26.62 1.95 3.37
C GLY A 70 26.62 0.93 2.24
N SER A 71 25.72 1.07 1.26
CA SER A 71 25.55 0.10 0.15
C SER A 71 26.10 0.61 -1.18
N ALA A 72 26.42 1.90 -1.27
CA ALA A 72 27.00 2.48 -2.48
C ALA A 72 28.44 1.97 -2.66
N GLY A 73 28.76 1.48 -3.85
CA GLY A 73 30.12 1.11 -4.22
C GLY A 73 31.03 2.34 -4.38
N ALA A 74 32.32 2.11 -4.57
CA ALA A 74 33.29 3.18 -4.80
C ALA A 74 32.98 4.05 -6.04
N ASP A 75 32.20 3.52 -6.96
CA ASP A 75 31.67 4.20 -8.16
C ASP A 75 30.29 4.83 -7.95
N ASN A 76 29.82 4.97 -6.71
CA ASN A 76 28.51 5.47 -6.31
C ASN A 76 27.31 4.69 -6.89
N ARG A 77 27.49 3.43 -7.26
CA ARG A 77 26.40 2.58 -7.75
C ARG A 77 25.86 1.65 -6.70
N LEU A 78 24.56 1.49 -6.68
CA LEU A 78 23.88 0.45 -5.92
C LEU A 78 23.76 -0.83 -6.77
N ARG A 79 24.17 -1.95 -6.19
CA ARG A 79 24.08 -3.29 -6.80
C ARG A 79 23.30 -4.23 -5.91
N ASP A 80 22.86 -5.37 -6.47
CA ASP A 80 22.17 -6.44 -5.74
C ASP A 80 20.93 -5.98 -4.97
N THR A 81 20.19 -5.02 -5.55
CA THR A 81 19.00 -4.43 -4.93
C THR A 81 17.74 -5.26 -5.07
N LEU A 82 17.79 -6.35 -5.86
CA LEU A 82 16.65 -7.22 -6.16
C LEU A 82 16.96 -8.67 -5.83
N VAL A 83 15.94 -9.39 -5.36
CA VAL A 83 15.97 -10.82 -5.10
C VAL A 83 14.89 -11.48 -5.94
N PHE A 84 15.30 -12.40 -6.81
CA PHE A 84 14.39 -13.17 -7.64
C PHE A 84 13.48 -14.04 -6.78
N HIS A 85 12.16 -14.01 -7.07
CA HIS A 85 11.15 -14.88 -6.46
C HIS A 85 11.18 -14.89 -4.91
N SER A 86 11.42 -13.75 -4.26
CA SER A 86 11.52 -13.69 -2.79
C SER A 86 10.15 -13.67 -2.10
N ALA A 87 9.09 -13.34 -2.81
CA ALA A 87 7.72 -13.40 -2.30
C ALA A 87 7.08 -14.76 -2.64
N SER A 88 6.18 -15.25 -1.78
CA SER A 88 5.42 -16.49 -2.02
C SER A 88 4.66 -16.48 -3.34
N THR A 89 4.23 -15.30 -3.79
CA THR A 89 3.58 -15.08 -5.08
C THR A 89 4.53 -15.10 -6.28
N GLY A 90 5.85 -15.20 -6.05
CA GLY A 90 6.88 -15.18 -7.09
C GLY A 90 7.28 -13.78 -7.57
N ARG A 91 6.86 -12.72 -6.89
CA ARG A 91 7.33 -11.37 -7.18
C ARG A 91 8.80 -11.22 -6.79
N TRP A 92 9.52 -10.39 -7.53
CA TRP A 92 10.84 -9.92 -7.12
C TRP A 92 10.72 -9.15 -5.81
N GLY A 93 11.59 -9.44 -4.87
CA GLY A 93 11.71 -8.66 -3.64
C GLY A 93 12.78 -7.60 -3.75
N GLY A 94 12.64 -6.54 -2.96
CA GLY A 94 13.69 -5.56 -2.78
C GLY A 94 14.66 -5.97 -1.69
N LYS A 95 15.93 -5.70 -1.90
CA LYS A 95 17.01 -5.85 -0.93
C LYS A 95 17.67 -4.49 -0.70
N LEU A 96 18.30 -4.31 0.44
CA LEU A 96 18.97 -3.06 0.81
C LEU A 96 18.00 -1.86 0.79
N VAL A 97 18.10 -0.99 -0.16
CA VAL A 97 17.31 0.24 -0.27
C VAL A 97 15.85 -0.02 -0.65
N GLN A 98 15.56 -1.13 -1.34
CA GLN A 98 14.23 -1.48 -1.84
C GLN A 98 13.60 -0.34 -2.66
N LEU A 99 14.10 -0.12 -3.87
CA LEU A 99 13.71 0.98 -4.76
C LEU A 99 12.19 1.11 -4.97
N GLN A 100 11.48 -0.02 -5.09
CA GLN A 100 10.04 -0.07 -5.26
C GLN A 100 9.25 0.45 -4.03
N ASN A 101 9.88 0.46 -2.85
CA ASN A 101 9.29 0.89 -1.58
C ASN A 101 9.78 2.27 -1.12
N LEU A 102 10.38 3.04 -2.01
CA LEU A 102 10.76 4.41 -1.69
C LEU A 102 9.53 5.29 -1.49
N PRO A 103 9.52 6.16 -0.48
CA PRO A 103 8.42 7.10 -0.27
C PRO A 103 8.26 7.99 -1.51
N ARG A 104 7.02 8.42 -1.76
CA ARG A 104 6.77 9.37 -2.87
C ARG A 104 7.13 10.80 -2.50
N GLY A 105 7.10 11.12 -1.21
CA GLY A 105 7.25 12.49 -0.73
C GLY A 105 6.04 13.37 -1.05
N ASP A 106 5.80 14.33 -0.20
CA ASP A 106 4.70 15.29 -0.37
C ASP A 106 5.20 16.60 -1.00
N GLU A 107 6.51 16.86 -0.90
CA GLU A 107 7.15 18.07 -1.42
C GLU A 107 7.67 17.84 -2.84
N LYS A 108 7.39 18.81 -3.71
CA LYS A 108 7.77 18.75 -5.13
C LYS A 108 9.08 19.47 -5.41
N ASP A 109 9.31 20.59 -4.74
CA ASP A 109 10.53 21.39 -4.89
C ASP A 109 11.62 20.87 -3.94
N THR A 110 12.20 19.75 -4.33
CA THR A 110 13.25 19.08 -3.53
C THR A 110 14.58 19.82 -3.56
N ASP A 111 14.85 20.59 -4.61
CA ASP A 111 16.10 21.34 -4.75
C ASP A 111 16.17 22.50 -3.76
N SER A 112 15.11 23.30 -3.66
CA SER A 112 15.00 24.35 -2.64
C SER A 112 15.07 23.80 -1.22
N LEU A 113 14.45 22.61 -0.97
CA LEU A 113 14.55 21.95 0.33
C LEU A 113 15.99 21.55 0.67
N ILE A 114 16.75 21.02 -0.29
CA ILE A 114 18.14 20.61 -0.10
C ILE A 114 19.00 21.82 0.22
N GLU A 115 18.85 22.91 -0.54
CA GLU A 115 19.61 24.15 -0.30
C GLU A 115 19.28 24.76 1.07
N LEU A 116 18.01 24.76 1.47
CA LEU A 116 17.59 25.25 2.78
C LEU A 116 18.17 24.41 3.93
N LEU A 117 18.18 23.07 3.78
CA LEU A 117 18.78 22.17 4.75
C LEU A 117 20.30 22.34 4.87
N LYS A 118 21.00 22.68 3.76
CA LYS A 118 22.43 22.98 3.77
C LYS A 118 22.75 24.34 4.40
N ALA A 119 21.92 25.35 4.15
CA ALA A 119 22.23 26.75 4.49
C ALA A 119 22.11 27.05 5.98
N GLY A 120 21.14 26.50 6.71
CA GLY A 120 20.87 27.03 8.05
C GLY A 120 20.38 26.04 9.08
N GLY A 121 20.39 24.79 8.80
CA GLY A 121 19.92 23.80 9.74
C GLY A 121 18.42 23.87 10.05
N LEU A 122 18.01 23.23 11.14
CA LEU A 122 16.62 23.00 11.47
C LEU A 122 15.80 24.25 11.80
N GLU A 123 16.45 25.30 12.29
CA GLU A 123 15.77 26.55 12.69
C GLU A 123 15.25 27.32 11.48
N LEU A 124 16.12 27.57 10.49
CA LEU A 124 15.73 28.18 9.20
C LEU A 124 14.70 27.34 8.47
N PHE A 125 14.88 26.04 8.46
CA PHE A 125 13.92 25.13 7.84
C PHE A 125 12.51 25.29 8.42
N SER A 126 12.39 25.36 9.74
CA SER A 126 11.12 25.51 10.44
C SER A 126 10.42 26.86 10.20
N LEU A 127 11.18 27.90 9.82
CA LEU A 127 10.63 29.21 9.50
C LEU A 127 10.05 29.28 8.08
N PHE A 128 10.63 28.55 7.14
CA PHE A 128 10.28 28.66 5.71
C PHE A 128 9.47 27.46 5.17
N CYS A 129 9.43 26.33 5.88
CA CYS A 129 8.75 25.13 5.44
C CYS A 129 7.59 24.75 6.36
N ASN A 130 6.43 24.49 5.76
CA ASN A 130 5.26 23.95 6.45
C ASN A 130 5.32 22.43 6.69
N THR A 131 6.47 21.82 6.40
CA THR A 131 6.68 20.37 6.57
C THR A 131 7.76 20.09 7.60
N SER A 132 7.74 18.90 8.21
CA SER A 132 8.82 18.53 9.11
C SER A 132 10.13 18.25 8.35
N PRO A 133 11.32 18.50 8.94
CA PRO A 133 12.59 18.18 8.32
C PRO A 133 12.73 16.72 7.87
N LEU A 134 12.13 15.79 8.65
CA LEU A 134 12.14 14.36 8.32
C LEU A 134 11.25 14.03 7.10
N ASN A 135 10.13 14.73 6.93
CA ASN A 135 9.29 14.60 5.73
C ASN A 135 9.98 15.19 4.50
N ALA A 136 10.65 16.32 4.65
CA ALA A 136 11.45 16.92 3.58
C ALA A 136 12.56 15.97 3.12
N LEU A 137 13.34 15.43 4.05
CA LEU A 137 14.35 14.41 3.75
C LEU A 137 13.73 13.21 3.03
N SER A 138 12.58 12.72 3.52
CA SER A 138 11.87 11.62 2.87
C SER A 138 11.50 11.93 1.42
N SER A 139 11.13 13.18 1.11
CA SER A 139 10.80 13.64 -0.24
C SER A 139 12.02 13.69 -1.16
N CYS A 140 13.21 13.96 -0.63
CA CYS A 140 14.46 14.05 -1.41
C CYS A 140 15.05 12.68 -1.81
N ILE A 141 14.66 11.57 -1.18
CA ILE A 141 15.30 10.26 -1.41
C ILE A 141 15.28 9.83 -2.88
N ARG A 142 14.16 10.02 -3.59
CA ARG A 142 14.05 9.60 -5.00
C ARG A 142 14.97 10.38 -5.93
N GLY A 143 15.20 11.64 -5.67
CA GLY A 143 16.11 12.49 -6.44
C GLY A 143 17.59 12.10 -6.36
N MET A 144 17.94 11.22 -5.40
CA MET A 144 19.32 10.71 -5.29
C MET A 144 19.67 9.66 -6.35
N PHE A 145 18.68 9.13 -7.08
CA PHE A 145 18.92 8.12 -8.12
C PHE A 145 18.97 8.81 -9.48
N THR A 146 20.14 8.75 -10.11
CA THR A 146 20.38 9.35 -11.42
C THR A 146 20.85 8.28 -12.42
N ALA A 147 20.62 8.54 -13.70
CA ALA A 147 21.20 7.73 -14.75
C ALA A 147 22.72 7.98 -14.86
N THR A 148 23.44 7.02 -15.40
CA THR A 148 24.82 7.22 -15.81
C THR A 148 24.88 8.28 -16.94
N PRO A 149 25.92 9.11 -17.02
CA PRO A 149 26.07 10.06 -18.14
C PRO A 149 25.85 9.39 -19.50
N GLY A 150 24.99 10.00 -20.32
CA GLY A 150 24.59 9.46 -21.62
C GLY A 150 23.49 8.40 -21.59
N CYS A 151 22.89 8.15 -20.41
CA CYS A 151 21.77 7.23 -20.22
C CYS A 151 20.60 7.93 -19.54
N ASP A 152 19.39 7.34 -19.68
CA ASP A 152 18.17 7.77 -19.02
C ASP A 152 17.61 6.68 -18.10
N LEU A 153 16.83 7.07 -17.08
CA LEU A 153 16.05 6.17 -16.24
C LEU A 153 14.60 6.15 -16.74
N PHE A 154 14.14 4.97 -17.15
CA PHE A 154 12.75 4.74 -17.50
C PHE A 154 12.02 4.18 -16.29
N VAL A 155 10.99 4.89 -15.82
CA VAL A 155 10.14 4.47 -14.70
C VAL A 155 8.73 4.26 -15.21
N ALA A 156 8.27 3.02 -15.17
CA ALA A 156 6.92 2.66 -15.61
C ALA A 156 6.27 1.70 -14.61
N ASP A 157 4.95 1.80 -14.48
CA ASP A 157 4.14 0.92 -13.66
C ASP A 157 2.87 0.54 -14.41
N PHE A 158 2.42 -0.71 -14.26
CA PHE A 158 1.19 -1.17 -14.88
C PHE A 158 -0.04 -0.57 -14.19
N ALA A 159 -0.89 0.10 -14.94
CA ALA A 159 -2.11 0.69 -14.41
C ALA A 159 -3.14 -0.40 -14.04
N ALA A 160 -3.50 -0.48 -12.75
CA ALA A 160 -4.52 -1.37 -12.21
C ALA A 160 -4.34 -2.86 -12.60
N ILE A 161 -3.09 -3.34 -12.68
CA ILE A 161 -2.79 -4.67 -13.22
C ILE A 161 -3.52 -5.79 -12.49
N GLU A 162 -3.63 -5.71 -11.17
CA GLU A 162 -4.31 -6.74 -10.37
C GLU A 162 -5.79 -6.82 -10.70
N ALA A 163 -6.46 -5.68 -10.89
CA ALA A 163 -7.86 -5.65 -11.30
C ALA A 163 -8.05 -6.21 -12.72
N ARG A 164 -7.13 -5.88 -13.64
CA ARG A 164 -7.16 -6.43 -15.01
C ARG A 164 -7.00 -7.94 -15.02
N VAL A 165 -6.03 -8.45 -14.25
CA VAL A 165 -5.73 -9.89 -14.20
C VAL A 165 -6.88 -10.66 -13.54
N VAL A 166 -7.47 -10.19 -12.44
CA VAL A 166 -8.60 -10.88 -11.82
C VAL A 166 -9.82 -10.91 -12.74
N MET A 167 -10.10 -9.81 -13.47
CA MET A 167 -11.18 -9.77 -14.44
C MET A 167 -10.94 -10.72 -15.62
N TRP A 168 -9.70 -10.80 -16.10
CA TRP A 168 -9.32 -11.75 -17.16
C TRP A 168 -9.46 -13.20 -16.70
N LEU A 169 -8.96 -13.55 -15.51
CA LEU A 169 -9.09 -14.89 -14.94
C LEU A 169 -10.55 -15.30 -14.75
N ALA A 170 -11.40 -14.37 -14.38
CA ALA A 170 -12.83 -14.59 -14.13
C ALA A 170 -13.69 -14.54 -15.40
N GLY A 171 -13.14 -14.12 -16.54
CA GLY A 171 -13.91 -13.88 -17.76
C GLY A 171 -14.92 -12.73 -17.61
N ALA A 172 -14.58 -11.71 -16.80
CA ALA A 172 -15.42 -10.54 -16.54
C ALA A 172 -15.32 -9.52 -17.69
N GLU A 173 -15.95 -9.85 -18.82
CA GLU A 173 -15.83 -9.09 -20.07
C GLU A 173 -16.28 -7.63 -19.92
N ASN A 174 -17.30 -7.36 -19.11
CA ASN A 174 -17.75 -6.00 -18.83
C ASN A 174 -16.66 -5.14 -18.18
N GLY A 175 -15.85 -5.72 -17.27
CA GLY A 175 -14.71 -5.03 -16.64
C GLY A 175 -13.55 -4.86 -17.60
N LEU A 176 -13.26 -5.87 -18.41
CA LEU A 176 -12.22 -5.80 -19.45
C LEU A 176 -12.55 -4.75 -20.50
N GLU A 177 -13.81 -4.63 -20.89
CA GLU A 177 -14.26 -3.61 -21.84
C GLU A 177 -14.11 -2.19 -21.28
N MET A 178 -14.35 -1.98 -19.97
CA MET A 178 -14.08 -0.70 -19.33
C MET A 178 -12.60 -0.31 -19.46
N PHE A 179 -11.69 -1.28 -19.28
CA PHE A 179 -10.26 -1.05 -19.44
C PHE A 179 -9.86 -0.77 -20.90
N ARG A 180 -10.43 -1.51 -21.87
CA ARG A 180 -10.15 -1.26 -23.30
C ARG A 180 -10.58 0.15 -23.73
N LYS A 181 -11.76 0.61 -23.28
CA LYS A 181 -12.24 1.97 -23.54
C LYS A 181 -11.34 3.02 -22.90
N GLN A 182 -10.93 2.79 -21.65
CA GLN A 182 -10.01 3.69 -20.94
C GLN A 182 -8.64 3.77 -21.63
N ASP A 183 -8.14 2.66 -22.16
CA ASP A 183 -6.85 2.60 -22.82
C ASP A 183 -6.90 3.24 -24.23
N ALA A 184 -8.04 3.14 -24.91
CA ALA A 184 -8.26 3.73 -26.21
C ALA A 184 -8.53 5.24 -26.17
N ASP A 185 -9.19 5.72 -25.12
CA ASP A 185 -9.56 7.13 -24.95
C ASP A 185 -9.16 7.66 -23.56
N PRO A 186 -8.11 8.51 -23.47
CA PRO A 186 -7.66 9.10 -22.20
C PRO A 186 -8.73 9.97 -21.51
N THR A 187 -9.75 10.45 -22.23
CA THR A 187 -10.86 11.24 -21.68
C THR A 187 -11.92 10.35 -21.04
N TYR A 188 -11.97 9.08 -21.43
CA TYR A 188 -12.92 8.13 -20.87
C TYR A 188 -12.71 7.98 -19.35
N PRO A 189 -13.81 8.00 -18.55
CA PRO A 189 -13.70 7.81 -17.10
C PRO A 189 -13.05 6.48 -16.77
N ASP A 190 -11.99 6.52 -15.99
CA ASP A 190 -11.33 5.28 -15.57
C ASP A 190 -12.24 4.41 -14.69
N ILE A 191 -11.88 3.16 -14.54
CA ILE A 191 -12.69 2.18 -13.79
C ILE A 191 -12.98 2.64 -12.35
N TYR A 192 -12.10 3.43 -11.75
CA TYR A 192 -12.27 3.96 -10.40
C TYR A 192 -13.34 5.04 -10.36
N VAL A 193 -13.33 5.97 -11.31
CA VAL A 193 -14.39 6.98 -11.46
C VAL A 193 -15.72 6.30 -11.75
N GLN A 194 -15.75 5.31 -12.65
CA GLN A 194 -16.98 4.59 -12.96
C GLN A 194 -17.56 3.85 -11.76
N MET A 195 -16.70 3.24 -10.92
CA MET A 195 -17.15 2.59 -9.69
C MET A 195 -17.66 3.60 -8.67
N ALA A 196 -16.98 4.74 -8.50
CA ALA A 196 -17.46 5.83 -7.64
C ALA A 196 -18.81 6.35 -8.08
N ARG A 197 -19.01 6.59 -9.39
CA ARG A 197 -20.30 7.00 -9.97
C ARG A 197 -21.44 6.05 -9.58
N ARG A 198 -21.21 4.74 -9.71
CA ARG A 198 -22.21 3.71 -9.39
C ARG A 198 -22.57 3.69 -7.90
N VAL A 199 -21.55 3.76 -7.03
CA VAL A 199 -21.78 3.70 -5.57
C VAL A 199 -22.43 4.97 -5.05
N LEU A 200 -22.00 6.13 -5.52
CA LEU A 200 -22.50 7.43 -5.05
C LEU A 200 -23.74 7.90 -5.80
N GLY A 201 -24.11 7.26 -6.92
CA GLY A 201 -25.24 7.69 -7.77
C GLY A 201 -24.98 9.02 -8.49
N ARG A 202 -23.71 9.38 -8.72
CA ARG A 202 -23.28 10.65 -9.32
C ARG A 202 -22.60 10.42 -10.67
N ASN A 203 -23.25 10.74 -11.76
CA ASN A 203 -22.70 10.57 -13.11
C ASN A 203 -21.77 11.71 -13.56
N ASP A 204 -21.76 12.81 -12.83
CA ASP A 204 -20.95 14.01 -13.07
C ASP A 204 -19.47 13.84 -12.68
N LEU A 205 -19.13 12.85 -11.85
CA LEU A 205 -17.77 12.65 -11.35
C LEU A 205 -16.75 12.43 -12.48
N THR A 206 -15.58 13.00 -12.29
CA THR A 206 -14.45 12.95 -13.23
C THR A 206 -13.17 12.52 -12.54
N LYS A 207 -12.06 12.48 -13.26
CA LYS A 207 -10.73 12.25 -12.67
C LYS A 207 -10.27 13.38 -11.73
N ALA A 208 -10.92 14.56 -11.81
CA ALA A 208 -10.64 15.71 -10.95
C ALA A 208 -11.23 15.55 -9.54
N ASP A 209 -12.29 14.75 -9.39
CA ASP A 209 -12.93 14.43 -8.10
C ASP A 209 -12.12 13.40 -7.34
N LYS A 210 -10.99 13.85 -6.75
CA LYS A 210 -9.94 12.98 -6.22
C LYS A 210 -10.40 12.10 -5.06
N THR A 211 -11.26 12.64 -4.18
CA THR A 211 -11.77 11.92 -2.99
C THR A 211 -12.69 10.77 -3.40
N GLU A 212 -13.66 11.06 -4.25
CA GLU A 212 -14.62 10.07 -4.76
C GLU A 212 -13.92 9.02 -5.63
N ARG A 213 -12.99 9.47 -6.48
CA ARG A 213 -12.16 8.56 -7.28
C ARG A 213 -11.29 7.67 -6.39
N GLN A 214 -10.78 8.18 -5.26
CA GLN A 214 -10.02 7.39 -4.29
C GLN A 214 -10.90 6.33 -3.61
N LEU A 215 -12.16 6.66 -3.28
CA LEU A 215 -13.13 5.66 -2.83
C LEU A 215 -13.30 4.56 -3.89
N GLY A 216 -13.59 4.93 -5.13
CA GLY A 216 -13.73 3.98 -6.24
C GLY A 216 -12.49 3.11 -6.44
N LYS A 217 -11.29 3.67 -6.25
CA LYS A 217 -10.02 2.94 -6.29
C LYS A 217 -9.93 1.89 -5.18
N GLN A 218 -10.30 2.26 -3.95
CA GLN A 218 -10.30 1.28 -2.85
C GLN A 218 -11.32 0.17 -3.08
N ILE A 219 -12.51 0.50 -3.61
CA ILE A 219 -13.53 -0.51 -3.95
C ILE A 219 -12.98 -1.51 -4.95
N VAL A 220 -12.44 -1.06 -6.08
CA VAL A 220 -11.94 -1.95 -7.14
C VAL A 220 -10.78 -2.81 -6.66
N LEU A 221 -9.83 -2.23 -5.95
CA LEU A 221 -8.65 -2.95 -5.49
C LEU A 221 -8.95 -3.89 -4.32
N ALA A 222 -9.63 -3.41 -3.28
CA ALA A 222 -9.89 -4.21 -2.09
C ALA A 222 -10.93 -5.31 -2.33
N CYS A 223 -12.05 -4.98 -2.99
CA CYS A 223 -13.09 -5.97 -3.28
C CYS A 223 -12.65 -6.99 -4.33
N GLY A 224 -11.68 -6.65 -5.19
CA GLY A 224 -11.05 -7.62 -6.10
C GLY A 224 -10.42 -8.83 -5.38
N TYR A 225 -10.03 -8.64 -4.13
CA TYR A 225 -9.54 -9.70 -3.24
C TYR A 225 -10.62 -10.30 -2.33
N GLY A 226 -11.90 -10.08 -2.60
CA GLY A 226 -13.00 -10.63 -1.81
C GLY A 226 -13.23 -9.94 -0.47
N MET A 227 -12.72 -8.73 -0.25
CA MET A 227 -12.85 -8.01 1.01
C MET A 227 -14.31 -7.78 1.40
N GLY A 228 -14.64 -8.02 2.69
CA GLY A 228 -15.94 -7.72 3.27
C GLY A 228 -16.05 -6.25 3.75
N HIS A 229 -17.28 -5.80 4.02
CA HIS A 229 -17.57 -4.40 4.34
C HIS A 229 -16.88 -3.87 5.61
N VAL A 230 -16.80 -4.67 6.68
CA VAL A 230 -16.13 -4.28 7.92
C VAL A 230 -14.66 -3.94 7.69
N LYS A 231 -13.94 -4.83 6.99
CA LYS A 231 -12.53 -4.60 6.67
C LYS A 231 -12.36 -3.49 5.63
N PHE A 232 -13.32 -3.33 4.73
CA PHE A 232 -13.32 -2.25 3.76
C PHE A 232 -13.45 -0.89 4.43
N GLN A 233 -14.35 -0.73 5.41
CA GLN A 233 -14.50 0.48 6.22
C GLN A 233 -13.20 0.86 6.92
N GLN A 234 -12.53 -0.10 7.58
CA GLN A 234 -11.23 0.10 8.21
C GLN A 234 -10.15 0.53 7.21
N THR A 235 -10.20 -0.03 6.01
CA THR A 235 -9.29 0.34 4.93
C THR A 235 -9.53 1.78 4.48
N CYS A 236 -10.78 2.20 4.30
CA CYS A 236 -11.14 3.58 3.99
C CYS A 236 -10.58 4.56 5.01
N ALA A 237 -10.76 4.29 6.30
CA ALA A 237 -10.21 5.11 7.38
C ALA A 237 -8.67 5.25 7.29
N THR A 238 -7.96 4.17 6.92
CA THR A 238 -6.50 4.21 6.73
C THR A 238 -6.07 5.17 5.62
N TYR A 239 -6.92 5.36 4.62
CA TYR A 239 -6.68 6.29 3.50
C TYR A 239 -7.34 7.66 3.68
N GLY A 240 -7.89 7.95 4.88
CA GLY A 240 -8.56 9.22 5.16
C GLY A 240 -9.88 9.41 4.40
N ILE A 241 -10.53 8.31 4.00
CA ILE A 241 -11.82 8.34 3.31
C ILE A 241 -12.91 8.15 4.37
N GLU A 242 -13.82 9.10 4.46
CA GLU A 242 -15.02 8.96 5.29
C GLU A 242 -15.93 7.89 4.68
N CYS A 243 -16.18 6.83 5.42
CA CYS A 243 -16.95 5.70 4.98
C CYS A 243 -17.65 5.08 6.19
N ASP A 244 -18.94 5.34 6.31
CA ASP A 244 -19.78 4.70 7.31
C ASP A 244 -20.09 3.25 6.93
N GLU A 245 -20.80 2.54 7.78
CA GLU A 245 -21.13 1.14 7.56
C GLU A 245 -22.04 0.94 6.35
N GLU A 246 -23.01 1.84 6.14
CA GLU A 246 -23.94 1.78 5.02
C GLU A 246 -23.21 1.94 3.68
N LEU A 247 -22.35 2.95 3.57
CA LEU A 247 -21.54 3.16 2.38
C LEU A 247 -20.56 1.99 2.15
N ALA A 248 -20.00 1.41 3.19
CA ALA A 248 -19.12 0.26 3.09
C ALA A 248 -19.88 -0.98 2.56
N GLN A 249 -21.06 -1.26 3.09
CA GLN A 249 -21.92 -2.35 2.62
C GLN A 249 -22.33 -2.14 1.16
N LYS A 250 -22.80 -0.94 0.82
CA LYS A 250 -23.19 -0.55 -0.55
C LYS A 250 -22.03 -0.70 -1.52
N SER A 251 -20.83 -0.28 -1.12
CA SER A 251 -19.60 -0.37 -1.94
C SER A 251 -19.27 -1.80 -2.29
N VAL A 252 -19.23 -2.69 -1.30
CA VAL A 252 -18.94 -4.12 -1.50
C VAL A 252 -20.02 -4.80 -2.35
N GLN A 253 -21.30 -4.50 -2.10
CA GLN A 253 -22.40 -5.04 -2.88
C GLN A 253 -22.36 -4.54 -4.33
N MET A 254 -22.09 -3.25 -4.54
CA MET A 254 -21.98 -2.66 -5.89
C MET A 254 -20.87 -3.31 -6.70
N TYR A 255 -19.67 -3.54 -6.10
CA TYR A 255 -18.60 -4.27 -6.75
C TYR A 255 -19.04 -5.69 -7.15
N ARG A 256 -19.61 -6.44 -6.21
CA ARG A 256 -20.03 -7.83 -6.41
C ARG A 256 -21.15 -7.99 -7.44
N SER A 257 -22.06 -7.01 -7.54
CA SER A 257 -23.11 -7.01 -8.56
C SER A 257 -22.59 -6.56 -9.92
N THR A 258 -21.70 -5.55 -9.94
CA THR A 258 -21.10 -5.07 -11.19
C THR A 258 -20.21 -6.13 -11.84
N PHE A 259 -19.42 -6.86 -11.03
CA PHE A 259 -18.49 -7.89 -11.47
C PHE A 259 -18.88 -9.26 -10.90
N ASP A 260 -20.14 -9.66 -11.15
CA ASP A 260 -20.67 -10.94 -10.62
C ASP A 260 -19.88 -12.17 -11.09
N THR A 261 -19.30 -12.13 -12.29
CA THR A 261 -18.38 -13.17 -12.78
C THR A 261 -17.13 -13.30 -11.91
N VAL A 262 -16.58 -12.21 -11.37
CA VAL A 262 -15.46 -12.27 -10.42
C VAL A 262 -15.89 -12.93 -9.12
N ARG A 263 -17.06 -12.59 -8.60
CA ARG A 263 -17.61 -13.21 -7.40
C ARG A 263 -17.84 -14.73 -7.60
N LYS A 264 -18.43 -15.12 -8.71
CA LYS A 264 -18.63 -16.53 -9.08
C LYS A 264 -17.30 -17.26 -9.23
N PHE A 265 -16.28 -16.61 -9.82
CA PHE A 265 -14.95 -17.16 -9.94
C PHE A 265 -14.32 -17.49 -8.58
N TRP A 266 -14.44 -16.62 -7.57
CA TRP A 266 -13.91 -16.92 -6.23
C TRP A 266 -14.52 -18.19 -5.63
N TYR A 267 -15.84 -18.29 -5.65
CA TYR A 267 -16.54 -19.47 -5.13
C TYR A 267 -16.18 -20.75 -5.91
N ALA A 268 -16.08 -20.64 -7.22
CA ALA A 268 -15.67 -21.77 -8.05
C ALA A 268 -14.23 -22.22 -7.77
N GLN A 269 -13.31 -21.29 -7.50
CA GLN A 269 -11.94 -21.61 -7.10
C GLN A 269 -11.91 -22.30 -5.71
N GLU A 270 -12.66 -21.78 -4.74
CA GLU A 270 -12.79 -22.39 -3.42
C GLU A 270 -13.33 -23.81 -3.51
N GLU A 271 -14.38 -24.01 -4.28
CA GLU A 271 -15.00 -25.32 -4.48
C GLU A 271 -14.04 -26.29 -5.19
N ALA A 272 -13.36 -25.84 -6.25
CA ALA A 272 -12.37 -26.65 -6.96
C ALA A 272 -11.21 -27.10 -6.04
N PHE A 273 -10.73 -26.17 -5.20
CA PHE A 273 -9.71 -26.50 -4.19
C PHE A 273 -10.24 -27.53 -3.19
N ARG A 274 -11.44 -27.36 -2.66
CA ARG A 274 -12.09 -28.26 -1.70
C ARG A 274 -12.33 -29.64 -2.30
N MET A 275 -12.82 -29.69 -3.54
CA MET A 275 -12.99 -30.96 -4.26
C MET A 275 -11.66 -31.70 -4.48
N CYS A 276 -10.62 -30.98 -4.86
CA CYS A 276 -9.28 -31.54 -4.99
C CYS A 276 -8.76 -32.09 -3.68
N LEU A 277 -8.96 -31.37 -2.57
CA LEU A 277 -8.55 -31.79 -1.22
C LEU A 277 -9.25 -33.06 -0.78
N THR A 278 -10.58 -33.12 -0.91
CA THR A 278 -11.41 -34.19 -0.37
C THR A 278 -11.43 -35.45 -1.24
N GLN A 279 -11.43 -35.27 -2.58
CA GLN A 279 -11.54 -36.38 -3.52
C GLN A 279 -10.18 -36.87 -4.07
N GLY A 280 -9.11 -36.11 -3.84
CA GLY A 280 -7.77 -36.42 -4.35
C GLY A 280 -7.63 -36.37 -5.87
N LYS A 281 -8.65 -35.86 -6.59
CA LYS A 281 -8.66 -35.76 -8.05
C LYS A 281 -8.14 -34.40 -8.52
N THR A 282 -7.62 -34.40 -9.75
CA THR A 282 -7.32 -33.11 -10.43
C THR A 282 -8.63 -32.44 -10.82
N VAL A 283 -8.78 -31.15 -10.43
CA VAL A 283 -9.97 -30.35 -10.72
C VAL A 283 -9.54 -29.11 -11.48
N THR A 284 -10.16 -28.86 -12.63
CA THR A 284 -9.91 -27.65 -13.44
C THR A 284 -11.07 -26.66 -13.23
N CYS A 285 -10.73 -25.40 -13.00
CA CYS A 285 -11.69 -24.31 -12.84
C CYS A 285 -11.24 -23.10 -13.67
N GLY A 286 -11.85 -22.93 -14.84
CA GLY A 286 -11.43 -21.90 -15.80
C GLY A 286 -9.97 -22.11 -16.22
N PRO A 287 -9.14 -21.05 -16.14
CA PRO A 287 -7.73 -21.11 -16.53
C PRO A 287 -6.81 -21.73 -15.48
N VAL A 288 -7.34 -22.18 -14.36
CA VAL A 288 -6.60 -22.69 -13.19
C VAL A 288 -6.93 -24.16 -12.96
N SER A 289 -5.97 -24.97 -12.52
CA SER A 289 -6.23 -26.36 -12.12
C SER A 289 -5.54 -26.70 -10.80
N TYR A 290 -6.19 -27.57 -10.04
CA TYR A 290 -5.72 -28.06 -8.75
C TYR A 290 -5.42 -29.56 -8.85
N ARG A 291 -4.28 -30.00 -8.32
CA ARG A 291 -3.94 -31.42 -8.16
C ARG A 291 -3.38 -31.70 -6.77
N LYS A 292 -3.65 -32.88 -6.25
CA LYS A 292 -3.14 -33.35 -4.96
C LYS A 292 -2.03 -34.39 -5.19
N THR A 293 -0.94 -34.29 -4.42
CA THR A 293 0.15 -35.24 -4.41
C THR A 293 0.66 -35.38 -2.98
N GLY A 294 0.38 -36.51 -2.31
CA GLY A 294 0.65 -36.67 -0.89
C GLY A 294 -0.05 -35.59 -0.06
N ASP A 295 0.72 -34.92 0.79
CA ASP A 295 0.24 -33.83 1.67
C ASP A 295 0.19 -32.46 0.98
N TRP A 296 0.43 -32.40 -0.33
CA TRP A 296 0.48 -31.15 -1.06
C TRP A 296 -0.67 -30.99 -2.04
N ILE A 297 -1.23 -29.80 -2.09
CA ILE A 297 -2.10 -29.34 -3.19
C ILE A 297 -1.33 -28.33 -4.02
N TYR A 298 -1.35 -28.53 -5.32
CA TYR A 298 -0.73 -27.63 -6.30
C TYR A 298 -1.82 -26.93 -7.09
N CYS A 299 -1.74 -25.60 -7.14
CA CYS A 299 -2.57 -24.77 -7.99
C CYS A 299 -1.77 -24.35 -9.22
N ARG A 300 -2.06 -24.89 -10.39
CA ARG A 300 -1.41 -24.56 -11.66
C ARG A 300 -2.05 -23.33 -12.26
N LEU A 301 -1.24 -22.31 -12.46
CA LEU A 301 -1.65 -21.04 -13.06
C LEU A 301 -1.56 -21.11 -14.60
N PRO A 302 -2.21 -20.17 -15.35
CA PRO A 302 -2.11 -20.10 -16.81
C PRO A 302 -0.68 -20.01 -17.34
N SER A 303 0.24 -19.45 -16.57
CA SER A 303 1.68 -19.40 -16.91
C SER A 303 2.39 -20.74 -16.83
N GLY A 304 1.72 -21.81 -16.39
CA GLY A 304 2.31 -23.11 -16.10
C GLY A 304 2.97 -23.21 -14.71
N ARG A 305 3.13 -22.10 -14.00
CA ARG A 305 3.63 -22.09 -12.62
C ARG A 305 2.63 -22.73 -11.66
N GLU A 306 3.16 -23.36 -10.62
CA GLU A 306 2.34 -23.96 -9.55
C GLU A 306 2.58 -23.23 -8.22
N LEU A 307 1.47 -22.92 -7.53
CA LEU A 307 1.48 -22.54 -6.13
C LEU A 307 1.29 -23.82 -5.30
N ALA A 308 2.13 -24.01 -4.28
CA ALA A 308 2.10 -25.21 -3.47
C ALA A 308 1.55 -24.92 -2.08
N TYR A 309 0.59 -25.73 -1.62
CA TYR A 309 -0.05 -25.65 -0.32
C TYR A 309 0.21 -26.95 0.44
N HIS A 310 0.90 -26.88 1.57
CA HIS A 310 1.24 -28.03 2.40
C HIS A 310 0.23 -28.20 3.51
N LYS A 311 -0.30 -29.41 3.67
CA LYS A 311 -1.29 -29.78 4.70
C LYS A 311 -2.49 -28.81 4.73
N ALA A 312 -3.03 -28.45 3.57
CA ALA A 312 -4.16 -27.57 3.39
C ALA A 312 -5.47 -28.21 3.87
#